data_d11cb44eddf47f33ee7b8eca57011752
#
_entry.id   d11cb44eddf47f33ee7b8eca57011752
#
_cell.length_a   1.000
_cell.length_b   1.000
_cell.length_c   1.000
_cell.angle_alpha   90.00
_cell.angle_beta   90.00
_cell.angle_gamma   90.00
#
_symmetry.space_group_name_H-M   'P 1'
#
loop_
_entity.id
_entity.type
_entity.pdbx_description
1 polymer ?
#
loop_
_entity_poly.entity_id
_entity_poly.type
_entity_poly.pdbx_seq_one_letter_code
_entity_poly.pdbx_strand_id
1 'polypeptide(L)'
;MPPPAHALPNGGKPIKLFCCDLNWIRTTDPRMIPPAMPQDWARVDPGEYFAWHRDFGVNIMFLQGYVFCGYAFYPTKLGPVAPGPGAELFPKLFKLSQKAGIPFCGYFSTGLDLITSNLRDDWVVPTSRNHIWSGMLAPESPWTDLLCARITEFLKLYPVEWINFDCFNYGKYDCNDFPVQPSPHVKGPFKEIIGREMPEKAADITPEESLKYKREIMARQYYRIREAMHAGNPETKANFNVPFFKPAEPMWVDHPMVNECDQLIAESSDDAIMNWLLAIRKPHQRLMTTIVGRPHDRGLCDPNSWRKWYEAGCDFFGYVHGIPPDFRPPAALKDEVETARQAYAQMP
;
A
#
# COMPACT_ATOMS: atom_id res chain seq x y z
N MET A 1 -9.21 13.48 -27.75
CA MET A 1 -9.88 12.19 -27.93
C MET A 1 -9.53 11.35 -26.73
N PRO A 2 -10.47 10.66 -26.09
CA PRO A 2 -10.11 9.69 -25.07
C PRO A 2 -9.20 8.64 -25.72
N PRO A 3 -8.19 8.12 -25.00
CA PRO A 3 -7.38 7.01 -25.51
C PRO A 3 -8.32 5.83 -25.84
N PRO A 4 -7.98 5.00 -26.85
CA PRO A 4 -8.79 3.85 -27.20
C PRO A 4 -8.98 2.98 -25.95
N ALA A 5 -10.19 2.47 -25.76
CA ALA A 5 -10.54 1.59 -24.66
C ALA A 5 -9.53 0.44 -24.61
N HIS A 6 -8.62 0.50 -23.65
CA HIS A 6 -7.70 -0.61 -23.35
C HIS A 6 -8.53 -1.67 -22.63
N ALA A 7 -8.90 -2.72 -23.34
CA ALA A 7 -9.49 -3.89 -22.70
C ALA A 7 -8.63 -4.31 -21.50
N LEU A 8 -9.28 -4.74 -20.42
CA LEU A 8 -8.57 -5.35 -19.29
C LEU A 8 -7.62 -6.42 -19.82
N PRO A 9 -6.38 -6.51 -19.34
CA PRO A 9 -5.49 -7.58 -19.75
C PRO A 9 -6.21 -8.93 -19.64
N ASN A 10 -6.20 -9.69 -20.72
CA ASN A 10 -6.84 -11.00 -20.83
C ASN A 10 -8.38 -11.02 -20.84
N GLY A 11 -9.08 -9.92 -21.19
CA GLY A 11 -10.56 -9.88 -21.22
C GLY A 11 -11.23 -10.13 -19.88
N GLY A 12 -10.49 -9.97 -18.78
CA GLY A 12 -10.93 -10.29 -17.41
C GLY A 12 -11.92 -9.29 -16.84
N LYS A 13 -12.65 -9.72 -15.82
CA LYS A 13 -13.47 -8.84 -14.99
C LYS A 13 -12.60 -7.85 -14.22
N PRO A 14 -13.11 -6.63 -13.89
CA PRO A 14 -12.39 -5.71 -13.03
C PRO A 14 -12.21 -6.34 -11.63
N ILE A 15 -11.05 -6.09 -11.03
CA ILE A 15 -10.83 -6.37 -9.61
C ILE A 15 -11.61 -5.33 -8.81
N LYS A 16 -12.40 -5.78 -7.86
CA LYS A 16 -13.16 -4.97 -6.92
C LYS A 16 -12.68 -5.28 -5.51
N LEU A 17 -11.92 -4.36 -4.93
CA LEU A 17 -11.26 -4.48 -3.65
C LEU A 17 -11.77 -3.41 -2.69
N PHE A 18 -12.04 -3.75 -1.44
CA PHE A 18 -12.35 -2.78 -0.40
C PHE A 18 -11.51 -3.05 0.84
N CYS A 19 -10.84 -2.04 1.32
CA CYS A 19 -9.99 -2.07 2.50
C CYS A 19 -10.70 -1.40 3.67
N CYS A 20 -10.96 -2.17 4.68
CA CYS A 20 -11.18 -1.62 5.99
C CYS A 20 -9.79 -1.41 6.61
N ASP A 21 -9.32 -0.17 6.68
CA ASP A 21 -7.94 0.14 7.02
C ASP A 21 -7.67 0.03 8.52
N LEU A 22 -7.00 -1.05 8.90
CA LEU A 22 -6.61 -1.36 10.27
C LEU A 22 -5.22 -0.79 10.65
N ASN A 23 -4.61 -0.04 9.75
CA ASN A 23 -3.23 0.44 9.94
C ASN A 23 -3.09 1.47 11.05
N TRP A 24 -4.14 2.24 11.32
CA TRP A 24 -4.02 3.43 12.14
C TRP A 24 -4.13 3.14 13.62
N ILE A 25 -3.06 3.38 14.35
CA ILE A 25 -3.08 3.57 15.80
C ILE A 25 -2.95 5.08 16.04
N ARG A 26 -3.90 5.65 16.80
CA ARG A 26 -3.93 7.03 17.24
C ARG A 26 -2.99 7.98 16.52
N THR A 27 -3.48 8.73 15.58
CA THR A 27 -2.79 9.93 15.17
C THR A 27 -3.23 11.08 16.09
N THR A 28 -2.35 12.00 16.37
CA THR A 28 -2.69 13.26 17.05
C THR A 28 -3.36 14.23 16.10
N ASP A 29 -3.51 13.87 14.83
CA ASP A 29 -4.15 14.69 13.82
C ASP A 29 -5.68 14.59 13.98
N PRO A 30 -6.37 15.69 14.38
CA PRO A 30 -7.81 15.66 14.60
C PRO A 30 -8.63 15.45 13.31
N ARG A 31 -8.00 15.53 12.13
CA ARG A 31 -8.62 15.25 10.83
C ARG A 31 -8.72 13.75 10.55
N MET A 32 -7.94 12.95 11.28
CA MET A 32 -7.96 11.51 11.14
C MET A 32 -9.04 10.93 12.05
N ILE A 33 -9.82 10.00 11.50
CA ILE A 33 -10.76 9.22 12.29
C ILE A 33 -9.98 8.46 13.36
N PRO A 34 -10.49 8.38 14.61
CA PRO A 34 -9.81 7.65 15.65
C PRO A 34 -9.47 6.25 15.16
N PRO A 35 -8.20 5.85 15.19
CA PRO A 35 -7.81 4.54 14.72
C PRO A 35 -8.36 3.44 15.62
N ALA A 36 -8.59 2.28 15.02
CA ALA A 36 -8.82 1.08 15.79
C ALA A 36 -7.64 0.84 16.74
N MET A 37 -7.92 0.66 18.01
CA MET A 37 -6.91 0.25 18.97
C MET A 37 -6.62 -1.26 18.79
N PRO A 38 -5.42 -1.76 19.16
CA PRO A 38 -5.13 -3.20 19.06
C PRO A 38 -6.22 -4.12 19.64
N GLN A 39 -6.86 -3.69 20.73
CA GLN A 39 -8.00 -4.39 21.32
C GLN A 39 -9.26 -4.38 20.47
N ASP A 40 -9.41 -3.44 19.55
CA ASP A 40 -10.57 -3.39 18.65
C ASP A 40 -10.45 -4.47 17.57
N TRP A 41 -9.24 -4.77 17.11
CA TRP A 41 -8.99 -5.90 16.20
C TRP A 41 -9.36 -7.24 16.82
N ALA A 42 -9.21 -7.38 18.13
CA ALA A 42 -9.62 -8.58 18.85
C ALA A 42 -11.14 -8.82 18.83
N ARG A 43 -11.92 -7.76 18.55
CA ARG A 43 -13.38 -7.81 18.49
C ARG A 43 -13.94 -8.03 17.08
N VAL A 44 -13.07 -7.98 16.05
CA VAL A 44 -13.49 -8.23 14.68
C VAL A 44 -13.82 -9.70 14.50
N ASP A 45 -15.08 -10.01 14.22
CA ASP A 45 -15.49 -11.36 13.83
C ASP A 45 -15.12 -11.63 12.37
N PRO A 46 -14.30 -12.66 12.07
CA PRO A 46 -13.91 -12.96 10.70
C PRO A 46 -15.06 -13.31 9.77
N GLY A 47 -16.13 -13.92 10.31
CA GLY A 47 -17.32 -14.28 9.54
C GLY A 47 -18.14 -13.05 9.14
N GLU A 48 -18.33 -12.11 10.07
CA GLU A 48 -19.00 -10.84 9.80
C GLU A 48 -18.17 -9.97 8.83
N TYR A 49 -16.85 -9.92 9.03
CA TYR A 49 -15.93 -9.22 8.10
C TYR A 49 -16.05 -9.78 6.68
N PHE A 50 -16.01 -11.10 6.55
CA PHE A 50 -16.15 -11.79 5.28
C PHE A 50 -17.52 -11.51 4.63
N ALA A 51 -18.61 -11.66 5.40
CA ALA A 51 -19.97 -11.43 4.91
C ALA A 51 -20.16 -9.99 4.43
N TRP A 52 -19.70 -9.01 5.21
CA TRP A 52 -19.79 -7.59 4.84
C TRP A 52 -19.09 -7.29 3.50
N HIS A 53 -17.87 -7.78 3.32
CA HIS A 53 -17.13 -7.57 2.07
C HIS A 53 -17.78 -8.25 0.87
N ARG A 54 -18.22 -9.50 1.05
CA ARG A 54 -18.98 -10.21 0.02
C ARG A 54 -20.26 -9.47 -0.37
N ASP A 55 -21.02 -9.02 0.60
CA ASP A 55 -22.28 -8.30 0.39
C ASP A 55 -22.05 -6.88 -0.15
N PHE A 56 -20.86 -6.31 0.07
CA PHE A 56 -20.42 -5.09 -0.60
C PHE A 56 -20.17 -5.30 -2.11
N GLY A 57 -19.94 -6.52 -2.55
CA GLY A 57 -19.71 -6.86 -3.94
C GLY A 57 -18.26 -6.91 -4.36
N VAL A 58 -17.32 -7.08 -3.40
CA VAL A 58 -15.92 -7.33 -3.74
C VAL A 58 -15.78 -8.71 -4.40
N ASN A 59 -14.81 -8.85 -5.30
CA ASN A 59 -14.47 -10.12 -5.92
C ASN A 59 -13.05 -10.59 -5.60
N ILE A 60 -12.36 -9.85 -4.73
CA ILE A 60 -11.13 -10.26 -4.08
C ILE A 60 -11.19 -9.81 -2.62
N MET A 61 -10.91 -10.71 -1.69
CA MET A 61 -10.86 -10.40 -0.26
C MET A 61 -9.56 -9.67 0.07
N PHE A 62 -9.61 -8.77 1.04
CA PHE A 62 -8.44 -7.99 1.46
C PHE A 62 -8.30 -8.00 2.98
N LEU A 63 -7.07 -8.20 3.45
CA LEU A 63 -6.70 -7.91 4.84
C LEU A 63 -5.20 -7.67 4.95
N GLN A 64 -4.82 -6.80 5.87
CA GLN A 64 -3.44 -6.58 6.24
C GLN A 64 -2.83 -7.84 6.86
N GLY A 65 -1.70 -8.31 6.32
CA GLY A 65 -0.87 -9.31 6.98
C GLY A 65 -0.04 -8.68 8.10
N TYR A 66 0.64 -7.59 7.77
CA TYR A 66 1.30 -6.70 8.71
C TYR A 66 0.77 -5.28 8.56
N VAL A 67 0.24 -4.72 9.64
CA VAL A 67 -0.18 -3.32 9.68
C VAL A 67 1.01 -2.40 9.95
N PHE A 68 0.99 -1.16 9.50
CA PHE A 68 2.12 -0.26 9.71
C PHE A 68 2.33 0.15 11.17
N CYS A 69 1.40 -0.09 12.05
CA CYS A 69 1.65 0.02 13.48
C CYS A 69 2.58 -1.07 14.03
N GLY A 70 2.93 -2.09 13.22
CA GLY A 70 3.95 -3.10 13.54
C GLY A 70 3.42 -4.44 14.03
N TYR A 71 2.10 -4.68 14.00
CA TYR A 71 1.51 -5.95 14.39
C TYR A 71 1.16 -6.83 13.18
N ALA A 72 1.38 -8.13 13.32
CA ALA A 72 0.89 -9.15 12.41
C ALA A 72 -0.50 -9.65 12.84
N PHE A 73 -1.40 -9.88 11.88
CA PHE A 73 -2.68 -10.53 12.11
C PHE A 73 -2.65 -12.05 11.91
N TYR A 74 -1.46 -12.63 11.98
CA TYR A 74 -1.21 -14.06 11.88
C TYR A 74 -0.07 -14.46 12.83
N PRO A 75 0.00 -15.74 13.26
CA PRO A 75 1.11 -16.22 14.08
C PRO A 75 2.43 -16.14 13.31
N THR A 76 3.41 -15.40 13.85
CA THR A 76 4.75 -15.23 13.29
C THR A 76 5.80 -15.15 14.38
N LYS A 77 7.06 -15.43 14.02
CA LYS A 77 8.24 -15.22 14.87
C LYS A 77 9.03 -13.97 14.46
N LEU A 78 8.64 -13.30 13.41
CA LEU A 78 9.37 -12.18 12.79
C LEU A 78 8.89 -10.80 13.27
N GLY A 79 8.04 -10.76 14.29
CA GLY A 79 7.58 -9.51 14.89
C GLY A 79 6.42 -9.72 15.86
N PRO A 80 5.92 -8.62 16.43
CA PRO A 80 4.78 -8.67 17.34
C PRO A 80 3.53 -9.17 16.61
N VAL A 81 2.76 -9.98 17.31
CA VAL A 81 1.48 -10.49 16.84
C VAL A 81 0.36 -9.68 17.50
N ALA A 82 -0.70 -9.41 16.77
CA ALA A 82 -1.87 -8.70 17.28
C ALA A 82 -2.43 -9.41 18.54
N PRO A 83 -2.83 -8.66 19.58
CA PRO A 83 -3.24 -9.26 20.83
C PRO A 83 -4.53 -10.08 20.69
N GLY A 84 -4.61 -11.15 21.50
CA GLY A 84 -5.80 -11.98 21.60
C GLY A 84 -6.27 -12.59 20.27
N PRO A 85 -7.58 -12.57 19.99
CA PRO A 85 -8.13 -13.12 18.74
C PRO A 85 -7.65 -12.45 17.45
N GLY A 86 -7.04 -11.26 17.53
CA GLY A 86 -6.45 -10.56 16.38
C GLY A 86 -5.35 -11.37 15.69
N ALA A 87 -4.62 -12.20 16.43
CA ALA A 87 -3.62 -13.13 15.90
C ALA A 87 -4.19 -14.14 14.90
N GLU A 88 -5.47 -14.45 15.01
CA GLU A 88 -6.15 -15.47 14.21
C GLU A 88 -7.01 -14.85 13.09
N LEU A 89 -7.04 -13.53 12.99
CA LEU A 89 -7.95 -12.86 12.05
C LEU A 89 -7.61 -13.21 10.61
N PHE A 90 -6.34 -13.09 10.22
CA PHE A 90 -5.91 -13.42 8.86
C PHE A 90 -6.11 -14.90 8.51
N PRO A 91 -5.64 -15.87 9.32
CA PRO A 91 -5.86 -17.30 9.07
C PRO A 91 -7.32 -17.70 8.87
N LYS A 92 -8.21 -17.15 9.71
CA LYS A 92 -9.64 -17.46 9.65
C LYS A 92 -10.29 -16.86 8.40
N LEU A 93 -9.98 -15.61 8.10
CA LEU A 93 -10.52 -14.93 6.92
C LEU A 93 -10.01 -15.58 5.62
N PHE A 94 -8.73 -15.95 5.57
CA PHE A 94 -8.15 -16.65 4.42
C PHE A 94 -8.85 -18.00 4.16
N LYS A 95 -9.14 -18.79 5.22
CA LYS A 95 -9.91 -20.04 5.10
C LYS A 95 -11.34 -19.83 4.59
N LEU A 96 -12.01 -18.77 5.05
CA LEU A 96 -13.35 -18.40 4.56
C LEU A 96 -13.32 -18.04 3.08
N SER A 97 -12.33 -17.27 2.66
CA SER A 97 -12.12 -16.87 1.26
C SER A 97 -11.88 -18.09 0.37
N GLN A 98 -10.96 -18.96 0.76
CA GLN A 98 -10.69 -20.21 0.04
C GLN A 98 -11.94 -21.08 -0.11
N LYS A 99 -12.71 -21.26 0.99
CA LYS A 99 -13.96 -22.04 0.96
C LYS A 99 -15.00 -21.46 0.00
N ALA A 100 -15.02 -20.15 -0.15
CA ALA A 100 -15.93 -19.45 -1.05
C ALA A 100 -15.41 -19.32 -2.48
N GLY A 101 -14.18 -19.76 -2.76
CA GLY A 101 -13.53 -19.57 -4.07
C GLY A 101 -13.26 -18.11 -4.42
N ILE A 102 -13.14 -17.23 -3.41
CA ILE A 102 -12.82 -15.82 -3.58
C ILE A 102 -11.31 -15.63 -3.43
N PRO A 103 -10.59 -15.05 -4.41
CA PRO A 103 -9.18 -14.75 -4.29
C PRO A 103 -8.86 -13.83 -3.09
N PHE A 104 -7.61 -13.84 -2.65
CA PHE A 104 -7.19 -13.04 -1.51
C PHE A 104 -6.02 -12.11 -1.85
N CYS A 105 -6.09 -10.88 -1.35
CA CYS A 105 -5.03 -9.90 -1.38
C CYS A 105 -4.53 -9.63 0.05
N GLY A 106 -3.28 -9.98 0.32
CA GLY A 106 -2.58 -9.58 1.54
C GLY A 106 -2.05 -8.15 1.43
N TYR A 107 -1.55 -7.60 2.54
CA TYR A 107 -1.00 -6.25 2.58
C TYR A 107 0.26 -6.19 3.43
N PHE A 108 1.23 -5.41 2.97
CA PHE A 108 2.43 -5.02 3.71
C PHE A 108 2.74 -3.54 3.49
N SER A 109 3.05 -2.84 4.57
CA SER A 109 3.69 -1.53 4.46
C SER A 109 5.18 -1.71 4.20
N THR A 110 5.71 -1.03 3.19
CA THR A 110 7.13 -1.13 2.83
C THR A 110 8.03 -0.17 3.58
N GLY A 111 7.46 0.93 4.09
CA GLY A 111 8.22 1.97 4.76
C GLY A 111 7.76 2.29 6.18
N LEU A 112 6.60 1.80 6.61
CA LEU A 112 6.05 2.09 7.94
C LEU A 112 5.90 0.83 8.79
N ASP A 113 6.57 0.84 9.94
CA ASP A 113 6.39 -0.09 11.05
C ASP A 113 6.74 0.66 12.34
N LEU A 114 5.72 1.15 13.03
CA LEU A 114 5.92 2.02 14.19
C LEU A 114 6.62 1.34 15.36
N ILE A 115 6.41 0.04 15.55
CA ILE A 115 7.12 -0.71 16.61
C ILE A 115 8.59 -0.82 16.24
N THR A 116 8.90 -1.24 15.02
CA THR A 116 10.29 -1.35 14.56
C THR A 116 10.98 0.02 14.59
N SER A 117 10.33 1.09 14.12
CA SER A 117 10.92 2.43 14.10
C SER A 117 11.19 2.98 15.51
N ASN A 118 10.35 2.67 16.50
CA ASN A 118 10.57 3.04 17.89
C ASN A 118 11.70 2.24 18.56
N LEU A 119 11.90 0.99 18.17
CA LEU A 119 12.96 0.13 18.70
C LEU A 119 14.30 0.37 17.98
N ARG A 120 14.27 0.84 16.75
CA ARG A 120 15.42 0.97 15.86
C ARG A 120 15.46 2.36 15.20
N ASP A 121 15.63 3.38 16.03
CA ASP A 121 15.73 4.76 15.56
C ASP A 121 16.85 4.96 14.53
N ASP A 122 17.90 4.14 14.59
CA ASP A 122 18.98 4.10 13.60
C ASP A 122 18.54 3.63 12.20
N TRP A 123 17.38 2.98 12.07
CA TRP A 123 16.80 2.55 10.79
C TRP A 123 15.83 3.58 10.18
N VAL A 124 15.49 4.62 10.92
CA VAL A 124 14.51 5.63 10.49
C VAL A 124 15.17 6.65 9.56
N VAL A 125 14.48 7.00 8.48
CA VAL A 125 14.88 8.13 7.63
C VAL A 125 14.81 9.42 8.44
N PRO A 126 15.93 10.15 8.64
CA PRO A 126 15.97 11.29 9.55
C PRO A 126 14.92 12.38 9.27
N THR A 127 14.61 12.63 7.99
CA THR A 127 13.60 13.61 7.57
C THR A 127 12.17 13.26 7.99
N SER A 128 11.89 12.00 8.32
CA SER A 128 10.56 11.54 8.70
C SER A 128 10.23 11.72 10.18
N ARG A 129 11.22 12.07 11.03
CA ARG A 129 11.08 12.03 12.49
C ARG A 129 10.08 13.01 13.10
N ASN A 130 9.82 14.12 12.43
CA ASN A 130 8.96 15.19 12.94
C ASN A 130 7.61 15.31 12.22
N HIS A 131 7.14 14.24 11.61
CA HIS A 131 5.90 14.23 10.85
C HIS A 131 4.85 13.31 11.49
N ILE A 132 3.57 13.49 11.13
CA ILE A 132 2.47 12.56 11.52
C ILE A 132 2.75 11.12 11.06
N TRP A 133 3.55 10.96 10.02
CA TRP A 133 4.13 9.73 9.50
C TRP A 133 5.56 9.51 10.03
N SER A 134 5.85 9.96 11.25
CA SER A 134 7.16 9.79 11.86
C SER A 134 7.51 8.30 11.92
N GLY A 135 8.75 7.99 11.55
CA GLY A 135 9.23 6.64 11.64
C GLY A 135 9.22 5.85 10.32
N MET A 136 9.21 6.53 9.17
CA MET A 136 9.51 5.86 7.89
C MET A 136 10.87 5.20 7.96
N LEU A 137 10.91 3.91 7.74
CA LEU A 137 12.12 3.09 7.78
C LEU A 137 12.90 3.22 6.48
N ALA A 138 14.21 3.39 6.59
CA ALA A 138 15.09 3.58 5.46
C ALA A 138 15.24 2.27 4.66
N PRO A 139 14.99 2.28 3.35
CA PRO A 139 15.10 1.09 2.51
C PRO A 139 16.48 0.44 2.52
N GLU A 140 17.55 1.23 2.70
CA GLU A 140 18.94 0.78 2.78
C GLU A 140 19.36 0.25 4.16
N SER A 141 18.50 0.38 5.16
CA SER A 141 18.74 -0.19 6.49
C SER A 141 18.39 -1.69 6.52
N PRO A 142 18.72 -2.42 7.61
CA PRO A 142 18.30 -3.82 7.78
C PRO A 142 16.78 -4.04 7.80
N TRP A 143 15.99 -2.97 7.77
CA TRP A 143 14.55 -3.04 7.61
C TRP A 143 14.12 -3.84 6.38
N THR A 144 14.77 -3.61 5.22
CA THR A 144 14.42 -4.34 4.00
C THR A 144 14.65 -5.84 4.13
N ASP A 145 15.68 -6.28 4.90
CA ASP A 145 15.90 -7.69 5.19
C ASP A 145 14.75 -8.29 6.01
N LEU A 146 14.34 -7.58 7.06
CA LEU A 146 13.22 -7.99 7.90
C LEU A 146 11.90 -8.03 7.13
N LEU A 147 11.62 -7.02 6.32
CA LEU A 147 10.44 -6.96 5.45
C LEU A 147 10.41 -8.14 4.49
N CYS A 148 11.51 -8.43 3.80
CA CYS A 148 11.62 -9.55 2.87
C CYS A 148 11.43 -10.90 3.56
N ALA A 149 11.99 -11.08 4.77
CA ALA A 149 11.77 -12.28 5.56
C ALA A 149 10.29 -12.48 5.93
N ARG A 150 9.60 -11.41 6.35
CA ARG A 150 8.17 -11.41 6.66
C ARG A 150 7.30 -11.75 5.44
N ILE A 151 7.60 -11.17 4.28
CA ILE A 151 6.90 -11.45 3.02
C ILE A 151 7.06 -12.93 2.64
N THR A 152 8.28 -13.45 2.70
CA THR A 152 8.57 -14.85 2.38
C THR A 152 7.88 -15.81 3.34
N GLU A 153 7.92 -15.56 4.66
CA GLU A 153 7.20 -16.35 5.67
C GLU A 153 5.69 -16.33 5.40
N PHE A 154 5.12 -15.14 5.22
CA PHE A 154 3.69 -14.96 5.00
C PHE A 154 3.20 -15.73 3.77
N LEU A 155 3.88 -15.64 2.65
CA LEU A 155 3.49 -16.31 1.41
C LEU A 155 3.64 -17.83 1.45
N LYS A 156 4.60 -18.35 2.25
CA LYS A 156 4.69 -19.79 2.52
C LYS A 156 3.55 -20.31 3.37
N LEU A 157 3.03 -19.48 4.29
CA LEU A 157 1.90 -19.85 5.15
C LEU A 157 0.54 -19.63 4.46
N TYR A 158 0.44 -18.56 3.68
CA TYR A 158 -0.79 -18.12 3.03
C TYR A 158 -0.49 -17.80 1.56
N PRO A 159 -0.64 -18.74 0.64
CA PRO A 159 -0.39 -18.53 -0.79
C PRO A 159 -1.52 -17.70 -1.42
N VAL A 160 -1.56 -16.41 -1.06
CA VAL A 160 -2.53 -15.45 -1.60
C VAL A 160 -2.22 -15.13 -3.06
N GLU A 161 -3.23 -14.76 -3.84
CA GLU A 161 -3.09 -14.41 -5.25
C GLU A 161 -2.44 -13.05 -5.46
N TRP A 162 -2.62 -12.13 -4.50
CA TRP A 162 -2.08 -10.78 -4.57
C TRP A 162 -1.47 -10.33 -3.24
N ILE A 163 -0.45 -9.50 -3.32
CA ILE A 163 -0.01 -8.65 -2.20
C ILE A 163 -0.08 -7.18 -2.61
N ASN A 164 -0.68 -6.38 -1.75
CA ASN A 164 -0.63 -4.92 -1.81
C ASN A 164 0.56 -4.41 -0.99
N PHE A 165 1.43 -3.66 -1.66
CA PHE A 165 2.53 -2.93 -1.04
C PHE A 165 2.20 -1.46 -0.95
N ASP A 166 2.10 -0.96 0.26
CA ASP A 166 1.79 0.43 0.58
C ASP A 166 3.00 1.16 1.13
N CYS A 167 2.94 2.48 1.16
CA CYS A 167 4.02 3.36 1.64
C CYS A 167 5.36 3.11 0.94
N PHE A 168 5.32 2.80 -0.37
CA PHE A 168 6.52 2.60 -1.17
C PHE A 168 7.14 3.94 -1.55
N ASN A 169 7.82 4.58 -0.58
CA ASN A 169 8.46 5.88 -0.72
C ASN A 169 9.78 5.92 0.02
N TYR A 170 10.65 6.82 -0.40
CA TYR A 170 11.84 7.18 0.37
C TYR A 170 11.49 8.27 1.40
N GLY A 171 11.18 7.87 2.62
CA GLY A 171 10.77 8.80 3.66
C GLY A 171 9.29 9.21 3.56
N LYS A 172 9.00 10.48 3.83
CA LYS A 172 7.67 11.08 3.81
C LYS A 172 7.07 11.18 2.40
N TYR A 173 5.76 11.25 2.25
CA TYR A 173 5.06 11.38 0.97
C TYR A 173 5.51 12.56 0.09
N ASP A 174 5.92 13.66 0.71
CA ASP A 174 6.45 14.86 0.04
C ASP A 174 7.98 14.96 0.08
N CYS A 175 8.69 13.92 0.51
CA CYS A 175 10.15 13.98 0.70
C CYS A 175 10.95 13.82 -0.59
N ASN A 176 10.28 13.73 -1.74
CA ASN A 176 10.99 13.90 -3.00
C ASN A 176 11.72 15.25 -3.08
N ASP A 177 11.18 16.26 -2.41
CA ASP A 177 11.74 17.61 -2.37
C ASP A 177 12.83 17.79 -1.29
N PHE A 178 13.04 16.81 -0.40
CA PHE A 178 14.04 16.91 0.66
C PHE A 178 15.34 16.18 0.26
N PRO A 179 16.52 16.75 0.56
CA PRO A 179 17.77 16.06 0.32
C PRO A 179 17.89 14.81 1.21
N VAL A 180 18.63 13.83 0.71
CA VAL A 180 19.00 12.66 1.50
C VAL A 180 19.78 13.12 2.72
N GLN A 181 19.47 12.53 3.88
CA GLN A 181 20.13 12.89 5.13
C GLN A 181 21.24 11.89 5.47
N PRO A 182 22.38 12.38 5.98
CA PRO A 182 23.44 11.51 6.47
C PRO A 182 22.93 10.56 7.55
N SER A 183 23.14 9.26 7.35
CA SER A 183 22.92 8.23 8.36
C SER A 183 23.92 7.09 8.19
N PRO A 184 24.10 6.22 9.19
CA PRO A 184 25.04 5.10 9.07
C PRO A 184 24.78 4.20 7.87
N HIS A 185 23.50 3.99 7.50
CA HIS A 185 23.09 3.09 6.42
C HIS A 185 23.19 3.75 5.04
N VAL A 186 23.19 5.06 4.96
CA VAL A 186 23.26 5.81 3.69
C VAL A 186 24.68 5.91 3.14
N LYS A 187 25.71 6.02 4.00
CA LYS A 187 27.09 6.34 3.57
C LYS A 187 27.65 5.41 2.51
N GLY A 188 27.56 4.11 2.73
CA GLY A 188 28.05 3.10 1.79
C GLY A 188 27.34 3.15 0.44
N PRO A 189 26.01 2.96 0.43
CA PRO A 189 25.22 3.06 -0.81
C PRO A 189 25.33 4.40 -1.52
N PHE A 190 25.44 5.52 -0.78
CA PHE A 190 25.63 6.84 -1.40
C PHE A 190 26.94 6.90 -2.19
N LYS A 191 28.05 6.45 -1.58
CA LYS A 191 29.33 6.40 -2.27
C LYS A 191 29.28 5.53 -3.53
N GLU A 192 28.63 4.39 -3.45
CA GLU A 192 28.46 3.48 -4.58
C GLU A 192 27.64 4.11 -5.73
N ILE A 193 26.50 4.70 -5.41
CA ILE A 193 25.54 5.22 -6.39
C ILE A 193 25.98 6.55 -6.99
N ILE A 194 26.50 7.45 -6.15
CA ILE A 194 26.86 8.81 -6.54
C ILE A 194 28.32 8.91 -6.99
N GLY A 195 29.20 8.03 -6.48
CA GLY A 195 30.62 8.01 -6.84
C GLY A 195 31.51 8.92 -5.99
N ARG A 196 30.99 9.46 -4.88
CA ARG A 196 31.76 10.27 -3.92
C ARG A 196 31.32 9.97 -2.49
N GLU A 197 32.16 10.36 -1.53
CA GLU A 197 31.80 10.21 -0.12
C GLU A 197 30.56 11.03 0.23
N MET A 198 29.74 10.48 1.12
CA MET A 198 28.58 11.16 1.66
C MET A 198 29.03 12.41 2.44
N PRO A 199 28.56 13.61 2.11
CA PRO A 199 28.90 14.79 2.87
C PRO A 199 28.28 14.75 4.28
N GLU A 200 28.89 15.49 5.20
CA GLU A 200 28.38 15.58 6.59
C GLU A 200 27.06 16.37 6.68
N LYS A 201 26.87 17.32 5.77
CA LYS A 201 25.68 18.17 5.74
C LYS A 201 24.81 17.82 4.54
N ALA A 202 23.52 17.61 4.77
CA ALA A 202 22.56 17.36 3.70
C ALA A 202 22.50 18.50 2.66
N ALA A 203 22.78 19.73 3.07
CA ALA A 203 22.80 20.88 2.17
C ALA A 203 23.91 20.80 1.10
N ASP A 204 24.91 19.96 1.29
CA ASP A 204 26.01 19.74 0.34
C ASP A 204 25.69 18.63 -0.69
N ILE A 205 24.46 18.07 -0.65
CA ILE A 205 23.94 17.12 -1.63
C ILE A 205 23.06 17.86 -2.61
N THR A 206 23.35 17.75 -3.90
CA THR A 206 22.51 18.40 -4.91
C THR A 206 21.15 17.71 -5.05
N PRO A 207 20.10 18.41 -5.53
CA PRO A 207 18.81 17.79 -5.83
C PRO A 207 18.91 16.59 -6.77
N GLU A 208 19.79 16.67 -7.77
CA GLU A 208 20.03 15.62 -8.75
C GLU A 208 20.66 14.38 -8.11
N GLU A 209 21.67 14.56 -7.25
CA GLU A 209 22.27 13.47 -6.48
C GLU A 209 21.25 12.82 -5.55
N SER A 210 20.46 13.64 -4.85
CA SER A 210 19.41 13.16 -3.96
C SER A 210 18.36 12.34 -4.72
N LEU A 211 17.88 12.83 -5.86
CA LEU A 211 16.92 12.12 -6.69
C LEU A 211 17.49 10.81 -7.23
N LYS A 212 18.71 10.84 -7.79
CA LYS A 212 19.41 9.66 -8.31
C LYS A 212 19.56 8.60 -7.23
N TYR A 213 20.00 8.99 -6.03
CA TYR A 213 20.17 8.10 -4.89
C TYR A 213 18.83 7.43 -4.49
N LYS A 214 17.80 8.24 -4.26
CA LYS A 214 16.47 7.75 -3.84
C LYS A 214 15.88 6.78 -4.86
N ARG A 215 15.95 7.12 -6.14
CA ARG A 215 15.45 6.25 -7.22
C ARG A 215 16.15 4.90 -7.22
N GLU A 216 17.48 4.90 -7.10
CA GLU A 216 18.26 3.66 -7.10
C GLU A 216 17.98 2.79 -5.86
N ILE A 217 17.90 3.39 -4.67
CA ILE A 217 17.60 2.67 -3.44
C ILE A 217 16.20 2.07 -3.47
N MET A 218 15.20 2.81 -3.97
CA MET A 218 13.84 2.30 -4.12
C MET A 218 13.78 1.19 -5.18
N ALA A 219 14.56 1.28 -6.25
CA ALA A 219 14.65 0.20 -7.24
C ALA A 219 15.25 -1.08 -6.62
N ARG A 220 16.32 -0.96 -5.81
CA ARG A 220 16.90 -2.09 -5.08
C ARG A 220 15.90 -2.72 -4.12
N GLN A 221 15.15 -1.91 -3.35
CA GLN A 221 14.12 -2.43 -2.47
C GLN A 221 13.02 -3.15 -3.26
N TYR A 222 12.58 -2.60 -4.38
CA TYR A 222 11.60 -3.22 -5.26
C TYR A 222 12.03 -4.62 -5.72
N TYR A 223 13.25 -4.77 -6.23
CA TYR A 223 13.74 -6.06 -6.68
C TYR A 223 13.87 -7.07 -5.54
N ARG A 224 14.34 -6.64 -4.37
CA ARG A 224 14.42 -7.49 -3.18
C ARG A 224 13.04 -7.97 -2.71
N ILE A 225 12.03 -7.10 -2.75
CA ILE A 225 10.64 -7.49 -2.45
C ILE A 225 10.17 -8.55 -3.46
N ARG A 226 10.43 -8.37 -4.74
CA ARG A 226 10.07 -9.36 -5.78
C ARG A 226 10.75 -10.71 -5.57
N GLU A 227 12.04 -10.71 -5.24
CA GLU A 227 12.78 -11.94 -4.90
C GLU A 227 12.17 -12.63 -3.68
N ALA A 228 11.83 -11.89 -2.63
CA ALA A 228 11.19 -12.41 -1.43
C ALA A 228 9.80 -13.01 -1.73
N MET A 229 9.02 -12.35 -2.59
CA MET A 229 7.75 -12.89 -3.06
C MET A 229 7.94 -14.21 -3.81
N HIS A 230 8.85 -14.23 -4.77
CA HIS A 230 9.14 -15.43 -5.55
C HIS A 230 9.61 -16.60 -4.68
N ALA A 231 10.44 -16.33 -3.67
CA ALA A 231 10.87 -17.32 -2.68
C ALA A 231 9.76 -17.83 -1.76
N GLY A 232 8.72 -17.02 -1.56
CA GLY A 232 7.53 -17.38 -0.79
C GLY A 232 6.49 -18.14 -1.61
N ASN A 233 6.01 -17.51 -2.68
CA ASN A 233 5.07 -18.09 -3.66
C ASN A 233 5.24 -17.38 -5.01
N PRO A 234 5.82 -18.05 -6.05
CA PRO A 234 6.10 -17.43 -7.34
C PRO A 234 4.85 -17.02 -8.14
N GLU A 235 3.69 -17.56 -7.81
CA GLU A 235 2.42 -17.25 -8.50
C GLU A 235 1.75 -15.98 -7.97
N THR A 236 2.19 -15.47 -6.81
CA THR A 236 1.60 -14.26 -6.20
C THR A 236 1.97 -13.02 -7.01
N LYS A 237 0.97 -12.21 -7.33
CA LYS A 237 1.12 -10.92 -8.02
C LYS A 237 1.25 -9.78 -7.03
N ALA A 238 1.96 -8.74 -7.44
CA ALA A 238 2.18 -7.54 -6.65
C ALA A 238 1.40 -6.35 -7.19
N ASN A 239 0.72 -5.66 -6.29
CA ASN A 239 0.30 -4.30 -6.56
C ASN A 239 1.01 -3.31 -5.63
N PHE A 240 1.31 -2.13 -6.16
CA PHE A 240 1.98 -1.08 -5.42
C PHE A 240 1.08 0.14 -5.33
N ASN A 241 0.83 0.54 -4.09
CA ASN A 241 0.18 1.78 -3.77
C ASN A 241 1.24 2.86 -3.63
N VAL A 242 1.32 3.71 -4.65
CA VAL A 242 2.22 4.84 -4.69
C VAL A 242 1.40 6.11 -4.67
N PRO A 243 1.71 7.03 -3.77
CA PRO A 243 1.02 8.31 -3.75
C PRO A 243 1.46 9.16 -4.95
N PHE A 244 0.76 8.98 -6.05
CA PHE A 244 0.92 9.83 -7.23
C PHE A 244 0.15 11.12 -7.02
N PHE A 245 0.79 12.13 -6.41
CA PHE A 245 0.15 13.42 -6.18
C PHE A 245 0.11 14.32 -7.41
N LYS A 246 0.97 14.06 -8.37
CA LYS A 246 1.04 14.80 -9.64
C LYS A 246 1.54 13.89 -10.77
N PRO A 247 1.06 14.12 -12.01
CA PRO A 247 1.59 13.42 -13.17
C PRO A 247 3.09 13.66 -13.37
N ALA A 248 3.78 12.65 -13.90
CA ALA A 248 5.19 12.72 -14.29
C ALA A 248 6.15 13.15 -13.17
N GLU A 249 5.87 12.75 -11.94
CA GLU A 249 6.77 13.02 -10.81
C GLU A 249 8.15 12.38 -11.05
N PRO A 250 9.27 13.15 -10.98
CA PRO A 250 10.60 12.67 -11.36
C PRO A 250 11.05 11.41 -10.63
N MET A 251 10.57 11.20 -9.41
CA MET A 251 10.86 10.00 -8.63
C MET A 251 10.39 8.72 -9.33
N TRP A 252 9.27 8.78 -10.05
CA TRP A 252 8.57 7.60 -10.57
C TRP A 252 8.60 7.46 -12.10
N VAL A 253 9.00 8.51 -12.83
CA VAL A 253 9.15 8.42 -14.29
C VAL A 253 10.20 7.36 -14.62
N ASP A 254 9.82 6.36 -15.43
CA ASP A 254 10.67 5.23 -15.83
C ASP A 254 11.31 4.44 -14.68
N HIS A 255 10.70 4.50 -13.48
CA HIS A 255 11.14 3.69 -12.35
C HIS A 255 10.79 2.21 -12.56
N PRO A 256 11.66 1.24 -12.21
CA PRO A 256 11.39 -0.20 -12.40
C PRO A 256 10.07 -0.65 -11.79
N MET A 257 9.75 -0.21 -10.57
CA MET A 257 8.47 -0.54 -9.94
C MET A 257 7.27 -0.12 -10.82
N VAL A 258 7.30 1.11 -11.39
CA VAL A 258 6.23 1.60 -12.26
C VAL A 258 6.14 0.82 -13.57
N ASN A 259 7.28 0.37 -14.11
CA ASN A 259 7.33 -0.30 -15.39
C ASN A 259 7.07 -1.82 -15.34
N GLU A 260 7.32 -2.46 -14.19
CA GLU A 260 7.41 -3.92 -14.09
C GLU A 260 6.43 -4.56 -13.10
N CYS A 261 5.78 -3.79 -12.19
CA CYS A 261 4.81 -4.37 -11.27
C CYS A 261 3.57 -4.91 -12.02
N ASP A 262 2.85 -5.83 -11.40
CA ASP A 262 1.65 -6.41 -12.01
C ASP A 262 0.47 -5.43 -12.03
N GLN A 263 0.39 -4.55 -11.02
CA GLN A 263 -0.66 -3.54 -10.90
C GLN A 263 -0.18 -2.30 -10.17
N LEU A 264 -0.57 -1.14 -10.70
CA LEU A 264 -0.44 0.16 -10.03
C LEU A 264 -1.75 0.52 -9.34
N ILE A 265 -1.68 1.01 -8.12
CA ILE A 265 -2.81 1.61 -7.41
C ILE A 265 -2.60 3.12 -7.33
N ALA A 266 -3.57 3.87 -7.85
CA ALA A 266 -3.66 5.30 -7.62
C ALA A 266 -4.57 5.57 -6.42
N GLU A 267 -4.08 6.25 -5.38
CA GLU A 267 -4.95 6.76 -4.30
C GLU A 267 -5.78 7.97 -4.78
N SER A 268 -6.33 7.85 -5.98
CA SER A 268 -7.05 8.93 -6.63
C SER A 268 -7.95 8.41 -7.74
N SER A 269 -9.01 9.16 -8.05
CA SER A 269 -9.77 9.09 -9.29
C SER A 269 -9.66 10.40 -10.11
N ASP A 270 -8.70 11.27 -9.76
CA ASP A 270 -8.45 12.52 -10.47
C ASP A 270 -8.05 12.26 -11.93
N ASP A 271 -8.62 13.06 -12.83
CA ASP A 271 -8.46 12.87 -14.26
C ASP A 271 -7.02 13.01 -14.74
N ALA A 272 -6.26 13.96 -14.21
CA ALA A 272 -4.90 14.20 -14.66
C ALA A 272 -3.97 13.05 -14.25
N ILE A 273 -4.11 12.57 -13.02
CA ILE A 273 -3.34 11.44 -12.48
C ILE A 273 -3.68 10.16 -13.25
N MET A 274 -4.96 9.84 -13.34
CA MET A 274 -5.41 8.60 -13.98
C MET A 274 -5.09 8.55 -15.47
N ASN A 275 -5.28 9.65 -16.21
CA ASN A 275 -4.93 9.70 -17.64
C ASN A 275 -3.42 9.56 -17.85
N TRP A 276 -2.58 10.14 -16.97
CA TRP A 276 -1.15 9.94 -17.03
C TRP A 276 -0.77 8.47 -16.78
N LEU A 277 -1.32 7.83 -15.74
CA LEU A 277 -1.05 6.42 -15.42
C LEU A 277 -1.52 5.50 -16.56
N LEU A 278 -2.69 5.76 -17.16
CA LEU A 278 -3.16 5.02 -18.33
C LEU A 278 -2.20 5.15 -19.53
N ALA A 279 -1.62 6.34 -19.73
CA ALA A 279 -0.70 6.60 -20.83
C ALA A 279 0.65 5.87 -20.67
N ILE A 280 1.13 5.69 -19.43
CA ILE A 280 2.42 5.01 -19.16
C ILE A 280 2.28 3.51 -18.88
N ARG A 281 1.07 3.03 -18.61
CA ARG A 281 0.77 1.63 -18.29
C ARG A 281 1.29 0.69 -19.36
N LYS A 282 2.00 -0.35 -18.95
CA LYS A 282 2.48 -1.40 -19.86
C LYS A 282 1.36 -2.42 -20.18
N PRO A 283 1.44 -3.13 -21.30
CA PRO A 283 0.40 -4.10 -21.72
C PRO A 283 0.11 -5.21 -20.70
N HIS A 284 1.07 -5.60 -19.90
CA HIS A 284 0.91 -6.66 -18.86
C HIS A 284 0.29 -6.13 -17.57
N GLN A 285 0.29 -4.81 -17.37
CA GLN A 285 -0.09 -4.19 -16.10
C GLN A 285 -1.58 -3.92 -16.00
N ARG A 286 -2.09 -4.04 -14.79
CA ARG A 286 -3.39 -3.53 -14.40
C ARG A 286 -3.23 -2.15 -13.76
N LEU A 287 -4.28 -1.35 -13.77
CA LEU A 287 -4.36 -0.07 -13.08
C LEU A 287 -5.61 -0.07 -12.21
N MET A 288 -5.45 0.29 -10.94
CA MET A 288 -6.53 0.39 -9.97
C MET A 288 -6.73 1.85 -9.57
N THR A 289 -7.96 2.31 -9.65
CA THR A 289 -8.38 3.65 -9.20
C THR A 289 -9.03 3.57 -7.84
N THR A 290 -8.81 4.57 -6.99
CA THR A 290 -9.44 4.66 -5.67
C THR A 290 -10.69 5.51 -5.74
N ILE A 291 -11.84 4.93 -5.44
CA ILE A 291 -13.17 5.59 -5.54
C ILE A 291 -13.76 5.99 -4.18
N VAL A 292 -13.22 5.49 -3.09
CA VAL A 292 -13.53 5.93 -1.73
C VAL A 292 -12.23 5.94 -0.94
N GLY A 293 -12.01 6.99 -0.18
CA GLY A 293 -10.78 7.17 0.60
C GLY A 293 -11.04 7.80 1.97
N ARG A 294 -10.04 8.50 2.46
CA ARG A 294 -10.12 9.24 3.72
C ARG A 294 -11.01 10.47 3.58
N PRO A 295 -11.61 10.99 4.65
CA PRO A 295 -12.46 12.19 4.59
C PRO A 295 -11.76 13.42 3.97
N HIS A 296 -10.45 13.56 4.14
CA HIS A 296 -9.67 14.66 3.56
C HIS A 296 -9.26 14.43 2.10
N ASP A 297 -9.44 13.22 1.56
CA ASP A 297 -9.23 12.90 0.16
C ASP A 297 -10.49 13.17 -0.70
N ARG A 298 -11.53 13.78 -0.13
CA ARG A 298 -12.70 14.22 -0.88
C ARG A 298 -12.28 15.15 -2.01
N GLY A 299 -12.75 14.84 -3.21
CA GLY A 299 -12.30 15.51 -4.44
C GLY A 299 -11.13 14.84 -5.16
N LEU A 300 -10.38 13.95 -4.48
CA LEU A 300 -9.42 13.05 -5.12
C LEU A 300 -10.03 11.67 -5.42
N CYS A 301 -11.05 11.25 -4.65
CA CYS A 301 -11.74 9.98 -4.81
C CYS A 301 -13.23 10.23 -5.03
N ASP A 302 -13.73 9.92 -6.22
CA ASP A 302 -15.14 10.10 -6.60
C ASP A 302 -15.76 8.76 -7.00
N PRO A 303 -16.67 8.20 -6.19
CA PRO A 303 -17.33 6.94 -6.53
C PRO A 303 -18.24 7.04 -7.77
N ASN A 304 -18.67 8.25 -8.18
CA ASN A 304 -19.48 8.42 -9.38
C ASN A 304 -18.66 8.30 -10.68
N SER A 305 -17.34 8.42 -10.58
CA SER A 305 -16.42 8.28 -11.72
C SER A 305 -16.22 6.82 -12.17
N TRP A 306 -16.78 5.83 -11.45
CA TRP A 306 -16.52 4.41 -11.69
C TRP A 306 -16.75 3.96 -13.12
N ARG A 307 -17.82 4.43 -13.78
CA ARG A 307 -18.16 4.02 -15.15
C ARG A 307 -17.09 4.44 -16.15
N LYS A 308 -16.62 5.68 -16.03
CA LYS A 308 -15.52 6.22 -16.84
C LYS A 308 -14.27 5.37 -16.74
N TRP A 309 -13.88 5.03 -15.49
CA TRP A 309 -12.67 4.25 -15.26
C TRP A 309 -12.84 2.77 -15.57
N TYR A 310 -14.05 2.24 -15.42
CA TYR A 310 -14.39 0.90 -15.90
C TYR A 310 -14.22 0.79 -17.41
N GLU A 311 -14.76 1.74 -18.16
CA GLU A 311 -14.63 1.81 -19.63
C GLU A 311 -13.17 2.00 -20.07
N ALA A 312 -12.34 2.66 -19.25
CA ALA A 312 -10.90 2.77 -19.46
C ALA A 312 -10.10 1.51 -19.08
N GLY A 313 -10.76 0.46 -18.59
CA GLY A 313 -10.13 -0.80 -18.20
C GLY A 313 -9.37 -0.73 -16.86
N CYS A 314 -9.89 0.03 -15.90
CA CYS A 314 -9.35 0.08 -14.53
C CYS A 314 -10.03 -0.91 -13.61
N ASP A 315 -9.29 -1.29 -12.56
CA ASP A 315 -9.77 -1.96 -11.36
C ASP A 315 -10.19 -0.93 -10.31
N PHE A 316 -10.84 -1.38 -9.22
CA PHE A 316 -11.43 -0.49 -8.23
C PHE A 316 -10.98 -0.82 -6.82
N PHE A 317 -10.54 0.21 -6.13
CA PHE A 317 -10.19 0.21 -4.73
C PHE A 317 -11.06 1.20 -3.96
N GLY A 318 -11.54 0.79 -2.81
CA GLY A 318 -12.13 1.68 -1.84
C GLY A 318 -11.50 1.39 -0.50
N TYR A 319 -11.30 2.41 0.33
CA TYR A 319 -10.85 2.19 1.68
C TYR A 319 -11.48 3.19 2.64
N VAL A 320 -11.63 2.78 3.88
CA VAL A 320 -12.05 3.63 4.98
C VAL A 320 -11.18 3.36 6.19
N HIS A 321 -10.83 4.43 6.89
CA HIS A 321 -10.16 4.31 8.16
C HIS A 321 -11.15 3.96 9.27
N GLY A 322 -10.68 3.24 10.23
CA GLY A 322 -11.50 2.80 11.37
C GLY A 322 -12.48 1.73 10.94
N ILE A 323 -12.84 0.88 11.85
CA ILE A 323 -13.67 -0.19 11.56
C ILE A 323 -14.27 -0.78 12.68
N PRO A 324 -15.03 -1.60 12.24
CA PRO A 324 -15.97 -2.39 12.92
C PRO A 324 -15.44 -2.85 14.26
N PRO A 325 -16.29 -2.93 15.27
CA PRO A 325 -17.10 -4.14 15.27
C PRO A 325 -18.46 -4.04 14.58
N ASP A 326 -18.89 -2.86 14.24
CA ASP A 326 -20.25 -2.70 13.71
C ASP A 326 -20.32 -2.45 12.18
N PHE A 327 -19.19 -2.52 11.47
CA PHE A 327 -19.07 -2.34 10.02
C PHE A 327 -19.76 -1.08 9.48
N ARG A 328 -19.77 -0.01 10.26
CA ARG A 328 -20.35 1.28 9.84
C ARG A 328 -19.25 2.17 9.28
N PRO A 329 -19.44 2.71 8.08
CA PRO A 329 -18.53 3.69 7.56
C PRO A 329 -18.58 4.95 8.44
N PRO A 330 -17.46 5.69 8.50
CA PRO A 330 -17.46 7.02 9.13
C PRO A 330 -18.58 7.89 8.57
N ALA A 331 -19.24 8.66 9.44
CA ALA A 331 -20.38 9.49 9.03
C ALA A 331 -20.05 10.40 7.84
N ALA A 332 -18.80 10.91 7.79
CA ALA A 332 -18.33 11.76 6.70
C ALA A 332 -18.22 11.06 5.34
N LEU A 333 -18.14 9.73 5.30
CA LEU A 333 -17.98 8.93 4.08
C LEU A 333 -19.16 8.01 3.78
N LYS A 334 -20.24 8.10 4.58
CA LYS A 334 -21.36 7.17 4.47
C LYS A 334 -21.96 7.11 3.08
N ASP A 335 -22.21 8.26 2.48
CA ASP A 335 -22.85 8.36 1.16
C ASP A 335 -21.89 7.91 0.04
N GLU A 336 -20.60 8.21 0.18
CA GLU A 336 -19.57 7.79 -0.78
C GLU A 336 -19.38 6.26 -0.75
N VAL A 337 -19.37 5.66 0.44
CA VAL A 337 -19.27 4.20 0.61
C VAL A 337 -20.49 3.51 0.04
N GLU A 338 -21.71 4.05 0.28
CA GLU A 338 -22.94 3.51 -0.28
C GLU A 338 -22.97 3.64 -1.81
N THR A 339 -22.52 4.77 -2.37
CA THR A 339 -22.39 4.94 -3.82
C THR A 339 -21.41 3.95 -4.43
N ALA A 340 -20.27 3.71 -3.77
CA ALA A 340 -19.30 2.69 -4.22
C ALA A 340 -19.89 1.28 -4.16
N ARG A 341 -20.67 0.94 -3.11
CA ARG A 341 -21.36 -0.34 -3.01
C ARG A 341 -22.32 -0.57 -4.18
N GLN A 342 -23.11 0.46 -4.50
CA GLN A 342 -24.03 0.41 -5.65
C GLN A 342 -23.26 0.28 -6.98
N ALA A 343 -22.12 0.97 -7.12
CA ALA A 343 -21.25 0.85 -8.28
C ALA A 343 -20.72 -0.58 -8.41
N TYR A 344 -20.20 -1.18 -7.33
CA TYR A 344 -19.69 -2.56 -7.34
C TYR A 344 -20.77 -3.58 -7.72
N ALA A 345 -22.01 -3.37 -7.29
CA ALA A 345 -23.14 -4.23 -7.67
C ALA A 345 -23.51 -4.11 -9.17
N GLN A 346 -23.21 -2.97 -9.82
CA GLN A 346 -23.49 -2.74 -11.25
C GLN A 346 -22.36 -3.21 -12.16
N MET A 347 -21.15 -3.37 -11.65
CA MET A 347 -20.01 -3.88 -12.41
C MET A 347 -20.15 -5.40 -12.62
N PRO A 348 -19.85 -5.93 -13.82
CA PRO A 348 -19.94 -7.35 -14.14
C PRO A 348 -18.98 -8.24 -13.35
#